data_190e9651da2a8f0e1e57098477d39ca9
#
_entry.id   190e9651da2a8f0e1e57098477d39ca9
#
_cell.length_a   1.000
_cell.length_b   1.000
_cell.length_c   1.000
_cell.angle_alpha   90.00
_cell.angle_beta   90.00
_cell.angle_gamma   90.00
#
_symmetry.space_group_name_H-M   'P 1'
#
loop_
_entity.id
_entity.type
_entity.pdbx_description
1 polymer ?
#
loop_
_entity_poly.entity_id
_entity_poly.type
_entity_poly.pdbx_seq_one_letter_code
_entity_poly.pdbx_strand_id
1 'polypeptide(L)'
;MNKLLPALAAGLVLASCKPAVSPGVAIFESFRYEGRDAVYEAHPLPTKDVVYNPILPGWYSDPSFCSNGEGDYFLVTSTFSYFPGVPLFHSRDLVNWKQVGHVLDRPSQLTGLGRQHTSGGIYAPDIKYNPKNRTYYMITTNVGTGNFLVKTQDPFGAWSEPILLPQVQGIDPSLFFDDDGTAYIVNNDDAPGGKPEYDGHRTIRIVEYDVENDCTIGERKIIVNKGVDPSAKPIWIEGPHLYKIDGKYFLMCAEGGTSDQHSEVVFRADSPMGEYKPWHRNPILTQRHLAADRPVPVTCTGHADIVKTPDGAWWGVFLGCRPTEKGFENLGRETFLLPVRWSEDGFPYFLGGEETVPVLVRVPGTRVEGTPTFGNFVVEDSFDGDKLDMAWMTLRGPADGLYALKGGALELTCSPMRATRFETPALLLRRLQHHAFSASTRMRFAPEGSEAAGLLLYKDERHQYFLKVCLVDGAPAIALERSGETLSSQALPKSFNTVDLCIASDDGLTFRFGYAVDGKEMRTLLASVDASYLSTAVAGGFTGTTVGPYAVK
;
A
#
# COMPACT_ATOMS: atom_id res chain seq x y z
N MET A 1 60.87 -3.62 -49.28
CA MET A 1 60.95 -2.84 -48.04
C MET A 1 59.93 -1.71 -48.10
N ASN A 2 58.73 -1.96 -47.59
CA ASN A 2 57.70 -0.92 -47.42
C ASN A 2 57.25 -0.93 -45.96
N LYS A 3 57.55 0.15 -45.25
CA LYS A 3 57.16 0.40 -43.88
C LYS A 3 55.73 0.96 -43.89
N LEU A 4 54.77 0.23 -43.31
CA LEU A 4 53.47 0.76 -42.96
C LEU A 4 53.55 1.45 -41.59
N LEU A 5 53.18 2.72 -41.52
CA LEU A 5 52.87 3.45 -40.28
C LEU A 5 51.47 3.10 -39.80
N PRO A 6 51.23 2.94 -38.47
CA PRO A 6 49.89 2.81 -37.95
C PRO A 6 49.25 4.20 -37.81
N ALA A 7 48.02 4.31 -38.33
CA ALA A 7 47.18 5.49 -38.14
C ALA A 7 46.60 5.48 -36.69
N LEU A 8 46.92 6.53 -35.92
CA LEU A 8 46.25 6.81 -34.65
C LEU A 8 44.82 7.30 -34.96
N ALA A 9 43.82 6.49 -34.60
CA ALA A 9 42.43 6.96 -34.54
C ALA A 9 42.25 7.75 -33.25
N ALA A 10 42.17 9.07 -33.34
CA ALA A 10 41.77 9.95 -32.26
C ALA A 10 40.25 9.81 -32.09
N GLY A 11 39.81 9.07 -31.06
CA GLY A 11 38.40 9.02 -30.64
C GLY A 11 38.00 10.40 -30.09
N LEU A 12 37.16 11.12 -30.83
CA LEU A 12 36.46 12.28 -30.31
C LEU A 12 35.49 11.79 -29.21
N VAL A 13 35.83 12.05 -27.95
CA VAL A 13 34.87 12.01 -26.85
C VAL A 13 33.99 13.25 -27.00
N LEU A 14 32.84 13.07 -27.62
CA LEU A 14 31.78 14.08 -27.60
C LEU A 14 31.29 14.19 -26.15
N ALA A 15 31.81 15.16 -25.41
CA ALA A 15 31.17 15.60 -24.17
C ALA A 15 29.80 16.16 -24.54
N SER A 16 28.73 15.35 -24.32
CA SER A 16 27.38 15.82 -24.45
C SER A 16 27.15 16.87 -23.35
N CYS A 17 27.17 18.16 -23.72
CA CYS A 17 26.69 19.21 -22.83
C CYS A 17 25.21 18.94 -22.54
N LYS A 18 24.91 18.43 -21.36
CA LYS A 18 23.53 18.35 -20.90
C LYS A 18 22.92 19.76 -20.87
N PRO A 19 21.69 19.95 -21.33
CA PRO A 19 21.07 21.27 -21.34
C PRO A 19 21.06 21.89 -19.94
N ALA A 20 21.14 23.22 -19.88
CA ALA A 20 21.01 23.97 -18.62
C ALA A 20 19.68 23.67 -17.95
N VAL A 21 19.64 23.59 -16.63
CA VAL A 21 18.43 23.43 -15.84
C VAL A 21 17.58 24.70 -15.98
N SER A 22 16.31 24.55 -16.34
CA SER A 22 15.38 25.69 -16.39
C SER A 22 15.07 26.16 -14.95
N PRO A 23 14.92 27.47 -14.70
CA PRO A 23 14.51 27.97 -13.40
C PRO A 23 13.22 27.28 -12.89
N GLY A 24 13.20 26.89 -11.62
CA GLY A 24 12.05 26.26 -11.00
C GLY A 24 11.77 24.82 -11.45
N VAL A 25 12.70 24.15 -12.12
CA VAL A 25 12.58 22.73 -12.50
C VAL A 25 13.70 21.92 -11.85
N ALA A 26 13.35 20.85 -11.17
CA ALA A 26 14.30 19.85 -10.68
C ALA A 26 14.31 18.65 -11.63
N ILE A 27 15.49 18.17 -12.01
CA ILE A 27 15.71 17.08 -12.95
C ILE A 27 16.31 15.91 -12.18
N PHE A 28 15.55 14.85 -12.00
CA PHE A 28 15.96 13.60 -11.36
C PHE A 28 16.39 12.62 -12.44
N GLU A 29 17.69 12.30 -12.49
CA GLU A 29 18.27 11.43 -13.52
C GLU A 29 18.12 9.95 -13.20
N SER A 30 17.86 9.60 -11.95
CA SER A 30 17.66 8.23 -11.49
C SER A 30 17.01 8.21 -10.11
N PHE A 31 16.38 7.08 -9.80
CA PHE A 31 15.99 6.72 -8.45
C PHE A 31 16.41 5.29 -8.20
N ARG A 32 17.01 5.01 -7.03
CA ARG A 32 17.36 3.65 -6.61
C ARG A 32 16.89 3.40 -5.20
N TYR A 33 16.21 2.28 -5.00
CA TYR A 33 15.81 1.77 -3.70
C TYR A 33 16.33 0.36 -3.52
N GLU A 34 16.91 0.07 -2.36
CA GLU A 34 17.43 -1.24 -2.01
C GLU A 34 16.99 -1.62 -0.60
N GLY A 35 16.28 -2.76 -0.47
CA GLY A 35 15.91 -3.36 0.79
C GLY A 35 16.94 -4.38 1.25
N ARG A 36 17.20 -4.43 2.59
CA ARG A 36 18.24 -5.28 3.19
C ARG A 36 17.83 -5.77 4.57
N ASP A 37 16.57 -6.18 4.74
CA ASP A 37 16.09 -6.71 6.02
C ASP A 37 16.81 -8.02 6.36
N ALA A 38 17.45 -8.08 7.51
CA ALA A 38 18.24 -9.22 7.98
C ALA A 38 17.40 -10.50 8.15
N VAL A 39 16.08 -10.38 8.33
CA VAL A 39 15.18 -11.53 8.47
C VAL A 39 15.20 -12.42 7.22
N TYR A 40 15.32 -11.83 6.03
CA TYR A 40 15.36 -12.61 4.77
C TYR A 40 16.73 -13.28 4.56
N GLU A 41 17.81 -12.69 5.07
CA GLU A 41 19.13 -13.33 5.05
C GLU A 41 19.20 -14.51 6.03
N ALA A 42 18.57 -14.36 7.20
CA ALA A 42 18.48 -15.40 8.22
C ALA A 42 17.57 -16.57 7.81
N HIS A 43 16.63 -16.36 6.90
CA HIS A 43 15.69 -17.36 6.40
C HIS A 43 15.78 -17.47 4.87
N PRO A 44 16.86 -18.01 4.29
CA PRO A 44 17.03 -18.08 2.85
C PRO A 44 15.87 -18.82 2.18
N LEU A 45 15.33 -18.23 1.10
CA LEU A 45 14.19 -18.76 0.37
C LEU A 45 14.58 -20.07 -0.32
N PRO A 46 13.88 -21.19 -0.08
CA PRO A 46 14.00 -22.39 -0.88
C PRO A 46 13.62 -22.14 -2.35
N THR A 47 14.16 -22.96 -3.25
CA THR A 47 13.97 -22.78 -4.70
C THR A 47 12.56 -23.04 -5.19
N LYS A 48 11.71 -23.72 -4.40
CA LYS A 48 10.34 -24.09 -4.75
C LYS A 48 9.47 -24.28 -3.51
N ASP A 49 8.16 -24.24 -3.72
CA ASP A 49 7.11 -24.52 -2.73
C ASP A 49 7.08 -23.57 -1.53
N VAL A 50 7.78 -22.44 -1.57
CA VAL A 50 7.88 -21.52 -0.43
C VAL A 50 7.94 -20.06 -0.89
N VAL A 51 7.27 -19.19 -0.16
CA VAL A 51 7.31 -17.73 -0.31
C VAL A 51 7.63 -17.05 1.01
N TYR A 52 8.09 -15.80 0.95
CA TYR A 52 8.14 -14.96 2.13
C TYR A 52 6.80 -14.32 2.46
N ASN A 53 6.49 -14.19 3.73
CA ASN A 53 5.54 -13.23 4.26
C ASN A 53 6.28 -12.00 4.80
N PRO A 54 5.72 -10.78 4.56
CA PRO A 54 4.54 -10.48 3.73
C PRO A 54 4.78 -10.74 2.24
N ILE A 55 3.72 -11.09 1.51
CA ILE A 55 3.77 -11.23 0.04
C ILE A 55 3.80 -9.87 -0.67
N LEU A 56 3.26 -8.82 -0.02
CA LEU A 56 3.38 -7.42 -0.43
C LEU A 56 3.88 -6.60 0.76
N PRO A 57 5.20 -6.41 0.91
CA PRO A 57 5.78 -5.59 1.97
C PRO A 57 5.51 -4.10 1.74
N GLY A 58 5.48 -3.33 2.84
CA GLY A 58 5.03 -1.94 2.85
C GLY A 58 3.50 -1.84 2.95
N TRP A 59 2.95 -0.65 3.13
CA TRP A 59 1.52 -0.48 3.37
C TRP A 59 0.67 -0.82 2.13
N TYR A 60 0.36 -2.10 2.01
CA TYR A 60 -0.67 -2.68 1.17
C TYR A 60 -1.74 -3.24 2.11
N SER A 61 -2.57 -2.32 2.66
CA SER A 61 -3.56 -2.59 3.70
C SER A 61 -4.85 -3.15 3.14
N ASP A 62 -5.61 -3.83 4.00
CA ASP A 62 -6.99 -4.23 3.72
C ASP A 62 -7.09 -5.04 2.40
N PRO A 63 -6.31 -6.13 2.26
CA PRO A 63 -6.26 -6.87 1.01
C PRO A 63 -7.56 -7.64 0.77
N SER A 64 -8.05 -7.59 -0.45
CA SER A 64 -9.07 -8.52 -0.96
C SER A 64 -8.59 -9.14 -2.26
N PHE A 65 -8.99 -10.40 -2.50
CA PHE A 65 -8.64 -11.09 -3.73
C PHE A 65 -9.76 -12.00 -4.22
N CYS A 66 -9.78 -12.27 -5.52
CA CYS A 66 -10.71 -13.18 -6.13
C CYS A 66 -10.03 -14.15 -7.08
N SER A 67 -10.70 -15.28 -7.35
CA SER A 67 -10.38 -16.20 -8.43
C SER A 67 -11.46 -16.13 -9.50
N ASN A 68 -11.07 -16.21 -10.78
CA ASN A 68 -12.04 -16.38 -11.87
C ASN A 68 -12.44 -17.85 -12.11
N GLY A 69 -11.86 -18.80 -11.35
CA GLY A 69 -12.05 -20.24 -11.54
C GLY A 69 -11.27 -20.84 -12.73
N GLU A 70 -10.61 -20.03 -13.53
CA GLU A 70 -9.81 -20.41 -14.70
C GLU A 70 -8.29 -20.37 -14.42
N GLY A 71 -7.92 -20.16 -13.15
CA GLY A 71 -6.52 -20.12 -12.68
C GLY A 71 -5.93 -18.72 -12.57
N ASP A 72 -6.72 -17.66 -12.71
CA ASP A 72 -6.27 -16.30 -12.46
C ASP A 72 -6.77 -15.82 -11.11
N TYR A 73 -5.88 -15.14 -10.39
CA TYR A 73 -6.15 -14.48 -9.12
C TYR A 73 -5.86 -13.00 -9.26
N PHE A 74 -6.76 -12.16 -8.74
CA PHE A 74 -6.59 -10.71 -8.70
C PHE A 74 -6.66 -10.23 -7.26
N LEU A 75 -5.74 -9.36 -6.85
CA LEU A 75 -5.63 -8.82 -5.51
C LEU A 75 -5.61 -7.29 -5.56
N VAL A 76 -6.34 -6.67 -4.64
CA VAL A 76 -6.45 -5.22 -4.47
C VAL A 76 -6.19 -4.82 -3.02
N THR A 77 -5.79 -3.55 -2.80
CA THR A 77 -5.55 -3.00 -1.47
C THR A 77 -5.96 -1.54 -1.38
N SER A 78 -6.16 -1.03 -0.16
CA SER A 78 -6.44 0.39 0.12
C SER A 78 -5.35 1.30 -0.39
N THR A 79 -5.73 2.50 -0.84
CA THR A 79 -4.78 3.54 -1.25
C THR A 79 -4.98 4.87 -0.58
N PHE A 80 -6.01 5.01 0.21
CA PHE A 80 -6.27 6.24 0.94
C PHE A 80 -6.31 7.46 0.00
N SER A 81 -5.59 8.53 0.30
CA SER A 81 -5.55 9.74 -0.54
C SER A 81 -4.48 9.71 -1.64
N TYR A 82 -3.87 8.57 -1.94
CA TYR A 82 -2.90 8.45 -3.02
C TYR A 82 -3.58 8.19 -4.39
N PHE A 83 -2.92 8.67 -5.44
CA PHE A 83 -3.32 8.49 -6.83
C PHE A 83 -2.17 7.88 -7.66
N PRO A 84 -2.40 6.90 -8.55
CA PRO A 84 -3.67 6.22 -8.82
C PRO A 84 -4.14 5.39 -7.63
N GLY A 85 -5.48 5.12 -7.58
CA GLY A 85 -6.09 4.36 -6.49
C GLY A 85 -6.23 2.88 -6.81
N VAL A 86 -6.18 2.06 -5.76
CA VAL A 86 -6.43 0.61 -5.78
C VAL A 86 -5.52 -0.11 -6.77
N PRO A 87 -4.25 -0.39 -6.41
CA PRO A 87 -3.36 -1.18 -7.24
C PRO A 87 -3.97 -2.57 -7.46
N LEU A 88 -3.89 -3.04 -8.69
CA LEU A 88 -4.36 -4.34 -9.10
C LEU A 88 -3.16 -5.26 -9.33
N PHE A 89 -3.09 -6.33 -8.57
CA PHE A 89 -2.10 -7.39 -8.73
C PHE A 89 -2.76 -8.62 -9.35
N HIS A 90 -2.01 -9.33 -10.17
CA HIS A 90 -2.40 -10.58 -10.80
C HIS A 90 -1.40 -11.67 -10.48
N SER A 91 -1.90 -12.89 -10.25
CA SER A 91 -1.10 -14.12 -10.11
C SER A 91 -1.86 -15.31 -10.66
N ARG A 92 -1.14 -16.38 -11.01
CA ARG A 92 -1.72 -17.69 -11.41
C ARG A 92 -1.46 -18.80 -10.38
N ASP A 93 -0.75 -18.47 -9.30
CA ASP A 93 -0.30 -19.47 -8.32
C ASP A 93 -0.24 -18.94 -6.88
N LEU A 94 -0.76 -17.74 -6.61
CA LEU A 94 -0.73 -17.02 -5.33
C LEU A 94 0.68 -16.63 -4.84
N VAL A 95 1.72 -16.87 -5.65
CA VAL A 95 3.12 -16.63 -5.34
C VAL A 95 3.72 -15.54 -6.22
N ASN A 96 3.55 -15.69 -7.52
CA ASN A 96 4.13 -14.80 -8.52
C ASN A 96 3.18 -13.64 -8.83
N TRP A 97 3.06 -12.73 -7.86
CA TRP A 97 2.23 -11.53 -8.00
C TRP A 97 2.93 -10.47 -8.86
N LYS A 98 2.17 -9.86 -9.75
CA LYS A 98 2.61 -8.71 -10.54
C LYS A 98 1.57 -7.62 -10.48
N GLN A 99 1.97 -6.39 -10.22
CA GLN A 99 1.09 -5.25 -10.43
C GLN A 99 0.83 -5.11 -11.94
N VAL A 100 -0.44 -5.11 -12.33
CA VAL A 100 -0.88 -5.08 -13.74
C VAL A 100 -1.63 -3.80 -14.09
N GLY A 101 -1.93 -2.97 -13.08
CA GLY A 101 -2.61 -1.69 -13.25
C GLY A 101 -3.08 -1.12 -11.93
N HIS A 102 -4.04 -0.22 -12.06
CA HIS A 102 -4.83 0.31 -10.97
C HIS A 102 -6.30 0.28 -11.38
N VAL A 103 -7.17 -0.09 -10.44
CA VAL A 103 -8.62 -0.13 -10.69
C VAL A 103 -9.18 1.29 -10.85
N LEU A 104 -8.64 2.24 -10.07
CA LEU A 104 -9.04 3.64 -10.07
C LEU A 104 -7.88 4.49 -10.60
N ASP A 105 -7.80 4.63 -11.92
CA ASP A 105 -6.69 5.28 -12.62
C ASP A 105 -7.03 6.66 -13.21
N ARG A 106 -8.28 7.12 -13.07
CA ARG A 106 -8.77 8.39 -13.61
C ARG A 106 -9.30 9.31 -12.50
N PRO A 107 -9.12 10.63 -12.65
CA PRO A 107 -9.67 11.61 -11.70
C PRO A 107 -11.19 11.54 -11.52
N SER A 108 -11.93 11.13 -12.56
CA SER A 108 -13.39 10.96 -12.51
C SER A 108 -13.82 9.87 -11.53
N GLN A 109 -12.98 8.85 -11.32
CA GLN A 109 -13.23 7.75 -10.37
C GLN A 109 -12.87 8.12 -8.93
N LEU A 110 -12.07 9.17 -8.71
CA LEU A 110 -11.47 9.54 -7.41
C LEU A 110 -11.86 10.97 -7.00
N THR A 111 -13.12 11.32 -7.16
CA THR A 111 -13.61 12.64 -6.78
C THR A 111 -13.50 12.88 -5.27
N GLY A 112 -13.21 14.13 -4.88
CA GLY A 112 -13.17 14.53 -3.46
C GLY A 112 -11.87 14.25 -2.70
N LEU A 113 -10.86 13.61 -3.30
CA LEU A 113 -9.57 13.35 -2.62
C LEU A 113 -8.84 14.64 -2.24
N GLY A 114 -8.93 15.70 -3.02
CA GLY A 114 -8.18 16.95 -2.85
C GLY A 114 -8.42 17.69 -1.53
N ARG A 115 -9.39 17.25 -0.71
CA ARG A 115 -9.71 17.86 0.59
C ARG A 115 -9.52 16.90 1.77
N GLN A 116 -8.94 15.73 1.53
CA GLN A 116 -8.78 14.71 2.54
C GLN A 116 -7.34 14.65 3.05
N HIS A 117 -7.17 14.31 4.34
CA HIS A 117 -5.86 14.00 4.89
C HIS A 117 -5.30 12.71 4.27
N THR A 118 -4.00 12.46 4.42
CA THR A 118 -3.32 11.34 3.78
C THR A 118 -4.00 9.98 4.02
N SER A 119 -4.47 9.73 5.24
CA SER A 119 -5.19 8.49 5.60
C SER A 119 -6.71 8.57 5.38
N GLY A 120 -7.22 9.58 4.66
CA GLY A 120 -8.59 9.62 4.12
C GLY A 120 -8.66 8.92 2.76
N GLY A 121 -9.71 9.15 1.97
CA GLY A 121 -9.83 8.63 0.60
C GLY A 121 -10.34 7.20 0.53
N ILE A 122 -9.63 6.33 -0.17
CA ILE A 122 -10.09 4.99 -0.55
C ILE A 122 -9.70 3.96 0.51
N TYR A 123 -10.73 3.41 1.17
CA TYR A 123 -10.64 2.36 2.19
C TYR A 123 -11.00 1.02 1.58
N ALA A 124 -10.55 -0.05 2.19
CA ALA A 124 -10.89 -1.46 1.99
C ALA A 124 -11.63 -1.79 0.68
N PRO A 125 -10.93 -1.92 -0.45
CA PRO A 125 -11.54 -2.38 -1.68
C PRO A 125 -11.80 -3.88 -1.60
N ASP A 126 -12.99 -4.32 -2.03
CA ASP A 126 -13.30 -5.72 -2.24
C ASP A 126 -13.39 -6.02 -3.74
N ILE A 127 -12.69 -7.05 -4.22
CA ILE A 127 -12.74 -7.51 -5.61
C ILE A 127 -13.39 -8.88 -5.69
N LYS A 128 -14.43 -9.01 -6.53
CA LYS A 128 -15.14 -10.28 -6.78
C LYS A 128 -15.38 -10.51 -8.27
N TYR A 129 -15.38 -11.77 -8.66
CA TYR A 129 -15.76 -12.21 -10.00
C TYR A 129 -17.15 -12.84 -9.97
N ASN A 130 -18.04 -12.36 -10.84
CA ASN A 130 -19.35 -12.98 -11.05
C ASN A 130 -19.28 -13.91 -12.27
N PRO A 131 -19.31 -15.23 -12.08
CA PRO A 131 -19.18 -16.19 -13.20
C PRO A 131 -20.41 -16.18 -14.13
N LYS A 132 -21.59 -15.72 -13.67
CA LYS A 132 -22.81 -15.72 -14.49
C LYS A 132 -22.76 -14.69 -15.61
N ASN A 133 -22.19 -13.52 -15.38
CA ASN A 133 -22.03 -12.48 -16.40
C ASN A 133 -20.57 -12.22 -16.80
N ARG A 134 -19.62 -13.03 -16.24
CA ARG A 134 -18.18 -12.95 -16.51
C ARG A 134 -17.60 -11.56 -16.27
N THR A 135 -18.02 -10.91 -15.19
CA THR A 135 -17.65 -9.55 -14.85
C THR A 135 -16.94 -9.51 -13.51
N TYR A 136 -15.85 -8.76 -13.45
CA TYR A 136 -15.17 -8.38 -12.22
C TYR A 136 -15.80 -7.11 -11.67
N TYR A 137 -16.01 -7.10 -10.37
CA TYR A 137 -16.53 -5.98 -9.60
C TYR A 137 -15.50 -5.59 -8.54
N MET A 138 -15.25 -4.31 -8.40
CA MET A 138 -14.53 -3.79 -7.23
C MET A 138 -15.42 -2.77 -6.54
N ILE A 139 -15.73 -3.00 -5.27
CA ILE A 139 -16.51 -2.13 -4.42
C ILE A 139 -15.62 -1.57 -3.31
N THR A 140 -15.81 -0.31 -2.92
CA THR A 140 -14.96 0.35 -1.92
C THR A 140 -15.67 1.56 -1.32
N THR A 141 -15.05 2.13 -0.28
CA THR A 141 -15.44 3.39 0.33
C THR A 141 -14.47 4.49 -0.03
N ASN A 142 -14.97 5.61 -0.56
CA ASN A 142 -14.27 6.88 -0.45
C ASN A 142 -14.88 7.64 0.72
N VAL A 143 -14.13 7.79 1.82
CA VAL A 143 -14.66 8.39 3.06
C VAL A 143 -15.13 9.85 2.90
N GLY A 144 -14.72 10.51 1.82
CA GLY A 144 -15.19 11.86 1.47
C GLY A 144 -16.50 11.89 0.66
N THR A 145 -16.89 10.79 0.00
CA THR A 145 -18.04 10.77 -0.93
C THR A 145 -18.97 9.58 -0.77
N GLY A 146 -18.59 8.54 -0.01
CA GLY A 146 -19.40 7.34 0.25
C GLY A 146 -18.96 6.10 -0.52
N ASN A 147 -19.79 5.07 -0.46
CA ASN A 147 -19.53 3.77 -1.10
C ASN A 147 -19.88 3.82 -2.59
N PHE A 148 -19.08 3.13 -3.38
CA PHE A 148 -19.28 2.97 -4.82
C PHE A 148 -18.64 1.69 -5.32
N LEU A 149 -19.02 1.28 -6.52
CA LEU A 149 -18.37 0.18 -7.23
C LEU A 149 -17.98 0.58 -8.65
N VAL A 150 -17.00 -0.14 -9.20
CA VAL A 150 -16.62 -0.14 -10.60
C VAL A 150 -16.56 -1.58 -11.10
N LYS A 151 -16.75 -1.80 -12.40
CA LYS A 151 -16.78 -3.14 -12.98
C LYS A 151 -16.11 -3.21 -14.36
N THR A 152 -15.65 -4.41 -14.72
CA THR A 152 -15.08 -4.68 -16.05
C THR A 152 -15.18 -6.18 -16.40
N GLN A 153 -15.20 -6.50 -17.68
CA GLN A 153 -15.02 -7.88 -18.16
C GLN A 153 -13.56 -8.23 -18.45
N ASP A 154 -12.70 -7.21 -18.57
CA ASP A 154 -11.26 -7.37 -18.76
C ASP A 154 -10.51 -6.61 -17.65
N PRO A 155 -10.00 -7.30 -16.63
CA PRO A 155 -9.30 -6.66 -15.51
C PRO A 155 -7.96 -6.03 -15.92
N PHE A 156 -7.39 -6.41 -17.07
CA PHE A 156 -6.18 -5.78 -17.62
C PHE A 156 -6.49 -4.50 -18.42
N GLY A 157 -7.77 -4.26 -18.71
CA GLY A 157 -8.26 -3.08 -19.42
C GLY A 157 -8.79 -1.99 -18.50
N ALA A 158 -9.63 -1.13 -19.08
CA ALA A 158 -10.27 -0.03 -18.34
C ALA A 158 -11.42 -0.54 -17.46
N TRP A 159 -11.51 -0.03 -16.24
CA TRP A 159 -12.66 -0.21 -15.36
C TRP A 159 -13.71 0.88 -15.63
N SER A 160 -14.96 0.61 -15.29
CA SER A 160 -16.07 1.55 -15.51
C SER A 160 -15.89 2.87 -14.71
N GLU A 161 -16.71 3.85 -15.02
CA GLU A 161 -16.96 4.98 -14.12
C GLU A 161 -17.66 4.49 -12.83
N PRO A 162 -17.55 5.22 -11.70
CA PRO A 162 -18.13 4.84 -10.43
C PRO A 162 -19.66 4.76 -10.48
N ILE A 163 -20.18 3.65 -9.97
CA ILE A 163 -21.60 3.48 -9.67
C ILE A 163 -21.76 3.77 -8.18
N LEU A 164 -22.35 4.91 -7.85
CA LEU A 164 -22.53 5.36 -6.48
C LEU A 164 -23.60 4.54 -5.76
N LEU A 165 -23.38 4.21 -4.49
CA LEU A 165 -24.26 3.43 -3.65
C LEU A 165 -24.72 4.23 -2.41
N PRO A 166 -25.49 5.32 -2.58
CA PRO A 166 -25.85 6.22 -1.49
C PRO A 166 -26.70 5.56 -0.39
N GLN A 167 -27.33 4.42 -0.68
CA GLN A 167 -28.09 3.63 0.28
C GLN A 167 -27.19 2.77 1.17
N VAL A 168 -25.96 2.47 0.73
CA VAL A 168 -24.97 1.72 1.50
C VAL A 168 -24.13 2.71 2.28
N GLN A 169 -24.54 3.01 3.51
CA GLN A 169 -23.79 3.90 4.42
C GLN A 169 -22.76 3.10 5.21
N GLY A 170 -21.78 3.78 5.80
CA GLY A 170 -20.69 3.14 6.53
C GLY A 170 -19.49 2.88 5.64
N ILE A 171 -18.68 1.88 6.00
CA ILE A 171 -17.40 1.57 5.33
C ILE A 171 -17.29 0.07 5.02
N ASP A 172 -16.20 -0.30 4.34
CA ASP A 172 -15.78 -1.67 4.04
C ASP A 172 -16.89 -2.50 3.37
N PRO A 173 -17.45 -2.04 2.26
CA PRO A 173 -18.43 -2.85 1.54
C PRO A 173 -17.75 -4.02 0.82
N SER A 174 -18.37 -5.19 0.84
CA SER A 174 -17.99 -6.31 -0.01
C SER A 174 -19.19 -6.92 -0.74
N LEU A 175 -18.92 -7.57 -1.88
CA LEU A 175 -19.91 -8.20 -2.73
C LEU A 175 -19.92 -9.73 -2.51
N PHE A 176 -21.10 -10.30 -2.53
CA PHE A 176 -21.29 -11.74 -2.56
C PHE A 176 -22.27 -12.10 -3.68
N PHE A 177 -21.90 -13.07 -4.51
CA PHE A 177 -22.75 -13.63 -5.58
C PHE A 177 -23.14 -15.05 -5.21
N ASP A 178 -24.42 -15.28 -4.95
CA ASP A 178 -24.91 -16.62 -4.60
C ASP A 178 -25.09 -17.51 -5.85
N ASP A 179 -25.15 -18.82 -5.63
CA ASP A 179 -25.30 -19.83 -6.69
C ASP A 179 -26.58 -19.65 -7.52
N ASP A 180 -27.67 -19.16 -6.91
CA ASP A 180 -28.92 -18.87 -7.60
C ASP A 180 -28.88 -17.61 -8.48
N GLY A 181 -27.87 -16.77 -8.29
CA GLY A 181 -27.64 -15.51 -9.02
C GLY A 181 -28.02 -14.27 -8.26
N THR A 182 -28.57 -14.41 -7.09
CA THR A 182 -28.78 -13.27 -6.19
C THR A 182 -27.44 -12.70 -5.74
N ALA A 183 -27.33 -11.39 -5.70
CA ALA A 183 -26.14 -10.73 -5.21
C ALA A 183 -26.45 -9.92 -3.95
N TYR A 184 -25.45 -9.81 -3.09
CA TYR A 184 -25.58 -9.08 -1.82
C TYR A 184 -24.38 -8.16 -1.61
N ILE A 185 -24.63 -7.02 -0.94
CA ILE A 185 -23.60 -6.17 -0.37
C ILE A 185 -23.65 -6.32 1.14
N VAL A 186 -22.51 -6.61 1.77
CA VAL A 186 -22.34 -6.58 3.22
C VAL A 186 -21.36 -5.47 3.57
N ASN A 187 -21.56 -4.75 4.67
CA ASN A 187 -20.66 -3.68 5.08
C ASN A 187 -20.77 -3.33 6.56
N ASN A 188 -19.74 -2.69 7.10
CA ASN A 188 -19.75 -2.07 8.42
C ASN A 188 -20.61 -0.80 8.40
N ASP A 189 -21.41 -0.60 9.47
CA ASP A 189 -22.22 0.61 9.65
C ASP A 189 -22.36 0.98 11.12
N ASP A 190 -22.94 2.14 11.37
CA ASP A 190 -23.23 2.65 12.71
C ASP A 190 -24.14 1.74 13.53
N ALA A 191 -24.05 1.88 14.83
CA ALA A 191 -24.96 1.25 15.78
C ALA A 191 -26.43 1.51 15.43
N PRO A 192 -27.38 0.63 15.86
CA PRO A 192 -28.79 0.78 15.55
C PRO A 192 -29.34 2.17 15.88
N GLY A 193 -29.95 2.81 14.88
CA GLY A 193 -30.50 4.17 15.00
C GLY A 193 -29.43 5.26 15.25
N GLY A 194 -28.16 5.01 14.95
CA GLY A 194 -27.05 5.94 15.21
C GLY A 194 -26.77 6.18 16.70
N LYS A 195 -27.17 5.23 17.58
CA LYS A 195 -27.03 5.35 19.03
C LYS A 195 -26.10 4.26 19.57
N PRO A 196 -24.77 4.50 19.59
CA PRO A 196 -23.83 3.54 20.15
C PRO A 196 -24.03 3.40 21.66
N GLU A 197 -23.96 2.17 22.18
CA GLU A 197 -24.01 1.89 23.61
C GLU A 197 -22.62 2.09 24.27
N TYR A 198 -21.57 2.07 23.48
CA TYR A 198 -20.18 2.31 23.89
C TYR A 198 -19.36 2.78 22.67
N ASP A 199 -18.20 3.34 22.92
CA ASP A 199 -17.29 3.77 21.84
C ASP A 199 -16.79 2.56 21.02
N GLY A 200 -16.90 2.66 19.68
CA GLY A 200 -16.58 1.55 18.77
C GLY A 200 -17.70 0.52 18.58
N HIS A 201 -18.93 0.76 19.08
CA HIS A 201 -20.11 -0.08 18.77
C HIS A 201 -20.49 0.09 17.30
N ARG A 202 -20.30 -0.96 16.52
CA ARG A 202 -20.61 -1.03 15.08
C ARG A 202 -21.55 -2.20 14.79
N THR A 203 -22.07 -2.23 13.57
CA THR A 203 -22.92 -3.32 13.04
C THR A 203 -22.42 -3.77 11.69
N ILE A 204 -22.66 -5.05 11.34
CA ILE A 204 -22.58 -5.51 9.95
C ILE A 204 -24.00 -5.58 9.40
N ARG A 205 -24.17 -4.96 8.23
CA ARG A 205 -25.44 -4.95 7.50
C ARG A 205 -25.31 -5.66 6.17
N ILE A 206 -26.43 -6.20 5.70
CA ILE A 206 -26.57 -6.84 4.39
C ILE A 206 -27.76 -6.23 3.65
N VAL A 207 -27.62 -6.11 2.33
CA VAL A 207 -28.69 -5.73 1.41
C VAL A 207 -28.53 -6.49 0.10
N GLU A 208 -29.64 -6.81 -0.55
CA GLU A 208 -29.62 -7.39 -1.90
C GLU A 208 -29.19 -6.34 -2.93
N TYR A 209 -28.43 -6.78 -3.94
CA TYR A 209 -27.93 -5.94 -5.03
C TYR A 209 -28.42 -6.43 -6.37
N ASP A 210 -29.06 -5.56 -7.14
CA ASP A 210 -29.47 -5.81 -8.52
C ASP A 210 -28.29 -5.59 -9.46
N VAL A 211 -27.74 -6.69 -9.96
CA VAL A 211 -26.57 -6.71 -10.85
C VAL A 211 -26.89 -6.12 -12.23
N GLU A 212 -28.15 -6.14 -12.67
CA GLU A 212 -28.57 -5.63 -13.98
C GLU A 212 -28.81 -4.12 -13.96
N ASN A 213 -29.39 -3.62 -12.87
CA ASN A 213 -29.76 -2.22 -12.72
C ASN A 213 -28.76 -1.41 -11.87
N ASP A 214 -27.74 -2.06 -11.32
CA ASP A 214 -26.67 -1.45 -10.50
C ASP A 214 -27.23 -0.67 -9.28
N CYS A 215 -28.15 -1.26 -8.55
CA CYS A 215 -28.79 -0.65 -7.38
C CYS A 215 -29.09 -1.66 -6.28
N THR A 216 -29.35 -1.18 -5.06
CA THR A 216 -29.78 -2.03 -3.95
C THR A 216 -31.28 -2.30 -4.01
N ILE A 217 -31.70 -3.50 -3.56
CA ILE A 217 -33.10 -3.93 -3.47
C ILE A 217 -33.49 -4.09 -2.00
N GLY A 218 -34.60 -3.46 -1.61
CA GLY A 218 -35.15 -3.59 -0.27
C GLY A 218 -34.39 -2.82 0.82
N GLU A 219 -34.60 -3.19 2.06
CA GLU A 219 -34.01 -2.55 3.24
C GLU A 219 -32.76 -3.29 3.71
N ARG A 220 -31.79 -2.52 4.19
CA ARG A 220 -30.56 -3.03 4.78
C ARG A 220 -30.87 -3.68 6.15
N LYS A 221 -30.49 -4.95 6.31
CA LYS A 221 -30.68 -5.72 7.54
C LYS A 221 -29.40 -5.78 8.35
N ILE A 222 -29.48 -5.58 9.67
CA ILE A 222 -28.38 -5.88 10.59
C ILE A 222 -28.28 -7.39 10.75
N ILE A 223 -27.12 -7.97 10.44
CA ILE A 223 -26.82 -9.40 10.59
C ILE A 223 -25.85 -9.68 11.73
N VAL A 224 -25.00 -8.70 12.10
CA VAL A 224 -24.20 -8.74 13.33
C VAL A 224 -24.32 -7.38 14.02
N ASN A 225 -24.54 -7.41 15.33
CA ASN A 225 -24.61 -6.23 16.17
C ASN A 225 -23.58 -6.34 17.29
N LYS A 226 -22.65 -5.40 17.36
CA LYS A 226 -21.52 -5.30 18.30
C LYS A 226 -20.32 -6.19 17.94
N GLY A 227 -20.49 -7.48 17.66
CA GLY A 227 -19.44 -8.43 17.35
C GLY A 227 -19.66 -9.80 17.98
N VAL A 228 -18.58 -10.55 18.21
CA VAL A 228 -18.61 -11.96 18.67
C VAL A 228 -19.23 -12.10 20.05
N ASP A 229 -18.79 -11.30 21.02
CA ASP A 229 -19.34 -11.30 22.38
C ASP A 229 -19.85 -9.91 22.75
N PRO A 230 -21.14 -9.63 22.58
CA PRO A 230 -21.71 -8.33 22.93
C PRO A 230 -21.51 -7.89 24.38
N SER A 231 -21.29 -8.84 25.32
CA SER A 231 -21.06 -8.53 26.74
C SER A 231 -19.67 -7.98 26.99
N ALA A 232 -18.68 -8.37 26.17
CA ALA A 232 -17.32 -7.86 26.21
C ALA A 232 -17.16 -6.49 25.57
N LYS A 233 -18.23 -5.94 24.96
CA LYS A 233 -18.21 -4.66 24.24
C LYS A 233 -17.09 -4.59 23.19
N PRO A 234 -17.05 -5.54 22.23
CA PRO A 234 -16.03 -5.52 21.20
C PRO A 234 -16.12 -4.26 20.36
N ILE A 235 -14.96 -3.72 19.96
CA ILE A 235 -14.89 -2.49 19.18
C ILE A 235 -14.67 -2.79 17.71
N TRP A 236 -15.31 -2.00 16.86
CA TRP A 236 -15.08 -1.95 15.42
C TRP A 236 -15.13 -3.33 14.74
N ILE A 237 -16.34 -3.96 14.73
CA ILE A 237 -16.61 -5.06 13.80
C ILE A 237 -16.69 -4.47 12.40
N GLU A 238 -15.79 -4.85 11.48
CA GLU A 238 -15.62 -4.26 10.14
C GLU A 238 -15.06 -5.27 9.12
N GLY A 239 -14.75 -4.85 7.90
CA GLY A 239 -14.17 -5.70 6.86
C GLY A 239 -14.94 -6.98 6.58
N PRO A 240 -16.29 -6.97 6.41
CA PRO A 240 -17.05 -8.20 6.27
C PRO A 240 -16.85 -8.83 4.89
N HIS A 241 -16.60 -10.14 4.84
CA HIS A 241 -16.65 -10.95 3.63
C HIS A 241 -17.61 -12.13 3.82
N LEU A 242 -18.51 -12.33 2.86
CA LEU A 242 -19.51 -13.39 2.89
C LEU A 242 -19.17 -14.52 1.91
N TYR A 243 -19.29 -15.77 2.37
CA TYR A 243 -19.00 -16.97 1.58
C TYR A 243 -20.11 -18.00 1.74
N LYS A 244 -20.36 -18.77 0.69
CA LYS A 244 -21.20 -19.98 0.76
C LYS A 244 -20.31 -21.21 0.60
N ILE A 245 -20.25 -22.04 1.62
CA ILE A 245 -19.39 -23.22 1.67
C ILE A 245 -20.23 -24.39 2.21
N ASP A 246 -20.33 -25.46 1.43
CA ASP A 246 -21.11 -26.66 1.75
C ASP A 246 -22.56 -26.34 2.17
N GLY A 247 -23.19 -25.37 1.46
CA GLY A 247 -24.57 -24.95 1.68
C GLY A 247 -24.81 -24.09 2.94
N LYS A 248 -23.76 -23.69 3.63
CA LYS A 248 -23.80 -22.74 4.77
C LYS A 248 -23.17 -21.41 4.39
N TYR A 249 -23.59 -20.35 5.05
CA TYR A 249 -23.08 -19.01 4.84
C TYR A 249 -22.14 -18.63 5.97
N PHE A 250 -20.89 -18.32 5.61
CA PHE A 250 -19.84 -17.90 6.53
C PHE A 250 -19.59 -16.41 6.34
N LEU A 251 -19.66 -15.66 7.40
CA LEU A 251 -19.32 -14.24 7.44
C LEU A 251 -18.02 -14.08 8.23
N MET A 252 -16.96 -13.66 7.56
CA MET A 252 -15.71 -13.28 8.20
C MET A 252 -15.71 -11.78 8.42
N CYS A 253 -15.14 -11.31 9.53
CA CYS A 253 -15.04 -9.89 9.87
C CYS A 253 -13.78 -9.61 10.67
N ALA A 254 -13.22 -8.42 10.51
CA ALA A 254 -12.25 -7.89 11.45
C ALA A 254 -12.93 -7.38 12.73
N GLU A 255 -12.27 -7.53 13.88
CA GLU A 255 -12.76 -7.05 15.18
C GLU A 255 -11.58 -6.62 16.07
N GLY A 256 -11.78 -5.62 16.92
CA GLY A 256 -10.78 -5.14 17.87
C GLY A 256 -10.10 -3.83 17.49
N GLY A 257 -10.50 -3.22 16.38
CA GLY A 257 -9.85 -2.04 15.79
C GLY A 257 -8.54 -2.40 15.11
N THR A 258 -7.94 -1.46 14.38
CA THR A 258 -6.82 -1.72 13.46
C THR A 258 -5.42 -1.70 14.11
N SER A 259 -5.30 -1.89 15.42
CA SER A 259 -4.04 -1.91 16.16
C SER A 259 -3.81 -3.24 16.89
N ASP A 260 -3.10 -3.24 18.01
CA ASP A 260 -2.67 -4.46 18.74
C ASP A 260 -3.80 -5.44 19.08
N GLN A 261 -5.04 -4.97 19.23
CA GLN A 261 -6.20 -5.81 19.54
C GLN A 261 -6.88 -6.39 18.30
N HIS A 262 -6.39 -6.07 17.11
CA HIS A 262 -6.96 -6.51 15.84
C HIS A 262 -7.01 -8.05 15.72
N SER A 263 -8.07 -8.54 15.13
CA SER A 263 -8.30 -9.97 14.92
C SER A 263 -9.27 -10.19 13.76
N GLU A 264 -9.29 -11.40 13.24
CA GLU A 264 -10.31 -11.89 12.31
C GLU A 264 -11.25 -12.85 13.07
N VAL A 265 -12.55 -12.70 12.85
CA VAL A 265 -13.59 -13.52 13.46
C VAL A 265 -14.53 -14.09 12.40
N VAL A 266 -15.24 -15.18 12.74
CA VAL A 266 -16.17 -15.84 11.81
C VAL A 266 -17.49 -16.16 12.47
N PHE A 267 -18.55 -16.02 11.67
CA PHE A 267 -19.93 -16.38 12.00
C PHE A 267 -20.47 -17.33 10.93
N ARG A 268 -21.52 -18.09 11.27
CA ARG A 268 -22.20 -18.99 10.33
C ARG A 268 -23.72 -18.85 10.41
N ALA A 269 -24.38 -18.89 9.25
CA ALA A 269 -25.83 -18.86 9.11
C ALA A 269 -26.32 -19.91 8.09
N ASP A 270 -27.63 -20.15 8.07
CA ASP A 270 -28.28 -21.08 7.12
C ASP A 270 -28.78 -20.38 5.84
N SER A 271 -28.80 -19.05 5.82
CA SER A 271 -29.17 -18.23 4.67
C SER A 271 -28.42 -16.89 4.71
N PRO A 272 -28.25 -16.19 3.57
CA PRO A 272 -27.45 -14.95 3.52
C PRO A 272 -28.01 -13.85 4.44
N MET A 273 -29.33 -13.78 4.57
CA MET A 273 -30.01 -12.86 5.49
C MET A 273 -30.45 -13.53 6.80
N GLY A 274 -29.87 -14.68 7.17
CA GLY A 274 -30.20 -15.45 8.35
C GLY A 274 -29.67 -14.90 9.66
N GLU A 275 -29.70 -15.72 10.70
CA GLU A 275 -29.11 -15.46 12.00
C GLU A 275 -27.65 -15.95 11.98
N TYR A 276 -26.69 -15.04 12.08
CA TYR A 276 -25.26 -15.35 12.11
C TYR A 276 -24.81 -15.66 13.54
N LYS A 277 -24.36 -16.89 13.76
CA LYS A 277 -23.85 -17.38 15.05
C LYS A 277 -22.32 -17.39 15.04
N PRO A 278 -21.66 -16.75 16.02
CA PRO A 278 -20.23 -16.74 16.09
C PRO A 278 -19.67 -18.13 16.41
N TRP A 279 -18.50 -18.44 15.87
CA TRP A 279 -17.76 -19.63 16.27
C TRP A 279 -17.27 -19.51 17.72
N HIS A 280 -17.42 -20.56 18.50
CA HIS A 280 -17.05 -20.55 19.92
C HIS A 280 -15.53 -20.49 20.17
N ARG A 281 -14.71 -20.66 19.12
CA ARG A 281 -13.26 -20.55 19.17
C ARG A 281 -12.71 -19.30 18.45
N ASN A 282 -13.56 -18.29 18.21
CA ASN A 282 -13.08 -17.00 17.74
C ASN A 282 -12.04 -16.37 18.70
N PRO A 283 -11.07 -15.61 18.20
CA PRO A 283 -10.86 -15.24 16.79
C PRO A 283 -10.16 -16.36 15.99
N ILE A 284 -10.36 -16.35 14.67
CA ILE A 284 -9.74 -17.29 13.72
C ILE A 284 -8.34 -16.87 13.28
N LEU A 285 -7.99 -15.62 13.53
CA LEU A 285 -6.65 -15.05 13.33
C LEU A 285 -6.45 -13.90 14.33
N THR A 286 -5.39 -13.95 15.08
CA THR A 286 -4.88 -12.83 15.89
C THR A 286 -3.47 -13.14 16.38
N GLN A 287 -2.72 -12.11 16.74
CA GLN A 287 -1.39 -12.23 17.38
C GLN A 287 -1.32 -11.43 18.70
N ARG A 288 -2.46 -10.88 19.16
CA ARG A 288 -2.56 -9.95 20.28
C ARG A 288 -2.15 -10.54 21.65
N HIS A 289 -2.25 -11.87 21.79
CA HIS A 289 -1.96 -12.58 23.04
C HIS A 289 -0.51 -13.07 23.12
N LEU A 290 0.26 -12.93 22.04
CA LEU A 290 1.63 -13.40 21.98
C LEU A 290 2.61 -12.37 22.57
N ALA A 291 3.74 -12.84 23.10
CA ALA A 291 4.78 -11.98 23.65
C ALA A 291 5.28 -10.97 22.60
N ALA A 292 5.41 -9.70 22.98
CA ALA A 292 5.83 -8.62 22.07
C ALA A 292 7.30 -8.78 21.64
N ASP A 293 8.14 -9.39 22.48
CA ASP A 293 9.57 -9.62 22.26
C ASP A 293 9.88 -10.96 21.56
N ARG A 294 8.85 -11.66 21.02
CA ARG A 294 9.06 -12.89 20.25
C ARG A 294 9.87 -12.62 18.98
N PRO A 295 10.60 -13.63 18.47
CA PRO A 295 11.32 -13.49 17.21
C PRO A 295 10.39 -13.13 16.05
N VAL A 296 10.80 -12.13 15.21
CA VAL A 296 10.07 -11.69 14.01
C VAL A 296 8.58 -11.48 14.26
N PRO A 297 8.21 -10.56 15.15
CA PRO A 297 6.81 -10.35 15.50
C PRO A 297 6.03 -9.81 14.31
N VAL A 298 4.80 -10.31 14.11
CA VAL A 298 3.77 -9.71 13.29
C VAL A 298 2.64 -9.31 14.22
N THR A 299 2.18 -8.07 14.13
CA THR A 299 1.11 -7.49 14.96
C THR A 299 -0.10 -7.10 14.12
N CYS A 300 -1.17 -6.66 14.73
CA CYS A 300 -2.35 -6.06 14.06
C CYS A 300 -3.01 -6.96 13.01
N THR A 301 -2.95 -8.29 13.16
CA THR A 301 -3.43 -9.23 12.14
C THR A 301 -4.96 -9.31 12.10
N GLY A 302 -5.54 -9.23 10.91
CA GLY A 302 -6.98 -9.32 10.66
C GLY A 302 -7.35 -8.80 9.27
N HIS A 303 -8.62 -8.48 9.04
CA HIS A 303 -9.17 -7.97 7.79
C HIS A 303 -8.83 -8.93 6.63
N ALA A 304 -9.25 -10.19 6.78
CA ALA A 304 -8.88 -11.28 5.89
C ALA A 304 -9.95 -11.56 4.82
N ASP A 305 -9.50 -11.90 3.63
CA ASP A 305 -10.32 -12.47 2.56
C ASP A 305 -9.79 -13.85 2.16
N ILE A 306 -10.66 -14.78 1.68
CA ILE A 306 -10.26 -16.15 1.35
C ILE A 306 -10.74 -16.57 -0.04
N VAL A 307 -9.93 -17.40 -0.71
CA VAL A 307 -10.29 -18.05 -1.99
C VAL A 307 -10.03 -19.55 -1.95
N LYS A 308 -10.78 -20.28 -2.77
CA LYS A 308 -10.55 -21.70 -3.03
C LYS A 308 -9.75 -21.85 -4.31
N THR A 309 -8.70 -22.66 -4.25
CA THR A 309 -7.90 -23.02 -5.43
C THR A 309 -8.50 -24.21 -6.18
N PRO A 310 -8.15 -24.44 -7.47
CA PRO A 310 -8.70 -25.54 -8.27
C PRO A 310 -8.43 -26.94 -7.70
N ASP A 311 -7.38 -27.12 -6.92
CA ASP A 311 -7.05 -28.37 -6.23
C ASP A 311 -7.86 -28.58 -4.93
N GLY A 312 -8.72 -27.59 -4.58
CA GLY A 312 -9.60 -27.64 -3.42
C GLY A 312 -9.01 -27.07 -2.14
N ALA A 313 -7.77 -26.62 -2.12
CA ALA A 313 -7.18 -25.92 -1.00
C ALA A 313 -7.80 -24.52 -0.83
N TRP A 314 -7.76 -24.00 0.40
CA TRP A 314 -8.20 -22.64 0.70
C TRP A 314 -7.02 -21.82 1.17
N TRP A 315 -6.95 -20.61 0.66
CA TRP A 315 -5.92 -19.63 0.98
C TRP A 315 -6.55 -18.32 1.37
N GLY A 316 -5.89 -17.60 2.26
CA GLY A 316 -6.37 -16.27 2.66
C GLY A 316 -5.24 -15.25 2.68
N VAL A 317 -5.60 -14.03 2.28
CA VAL A 317 -4.80 -12.83 2.48
C VAL A 317 -5.34 -12.05 3.67
N PHE A 318 -4.48 -11.34 4.37
CA PHE A 318 -4.86 -10.52 5.52
C PHE A 318 -3.81 -9.43 5.73
N LEU A 319 -4.17 -8.40 6.46
CA LEU A 319 -3.21 -7.38 6.86
C LEU A 319 -2.49 -7.75 8.15
N GLY A 320 -1.26 -7.26 8.28
CA GLY A 320 -0.47 -7.31 9.50
C GLY A 320 0.64 -6.25 9.46
N CYS A 321 1.27 -6.01 10.60
CA CYS A 321 2.39 -5.09 10.73
C CYS A 321 3.64 -5.84 11.14
N ARG A 322 4.79 -5.45 10.56
CA ARG A 322 6.12 -5.84 11.06
C ARG A 322 6.68 -4.67 11.89
N PRO A 323 6.60 -4.70 13.22
CA PRO A 323 7.18 -3.64 14.03
C PRO A 323 8.70 -3.72 14.04
N THR A 324 9.35 -2.57 14.27
CA THR A 324 10.77 -2.53 14.62
C THR A 324 11.02 -3.19 15.97
N GLU A 325 12.29 -3.42 16.34
CA GLU A 325 12.68 -3.97 17.66
C GLU A 325 12.07 -3.21 18.86
N LYS A 326 11.77 -1.91 18.68
CA LYS A 326 11.11 -1.07 19.69
C LYS A 326 9.59 -0.98 19.56
N GLY A 327 8.98 -1.77 18.68
CA GLY A 327 7.55 -1.81 18.50
C GLY A 327 6.98 -0.71 17.58
N PHE A 328 7.80 0.03 16.84
CA PHE A 328 7.33 1.06 15.91
C PHE A 328 6.98 0.48 14.53
N GLU A 329 5.85 0.89 13.98
CA GLU A 329 5.32 0.43 12.70
C GLU A 329 5.49 1.49 11.60
N ASN A 330 6.72 1.61 11.05
CA ASN A 330 7.04 2.58 10.00
C ASN A 330 6.54 2.13 8.61
N LEU A 331 6.45 0.81 8.39
CA LEU A 331 6.04 0.24 7.11
C LEU A 331 4.52 0.25 6.91
N GLY A 332 3.76 0.44 8.00
CA GLY A 332 2.30 0.33 7.99
C GLY A 332 1.81 -1.11 7.92
N ARG A 333 0.56 -1.29 7.46
CA ARG A 333 -0.11 -2.59 7.36
C ARG A 333 0.19 -3.23 6.02
N GLU A 334 0.83 -4.39 6.02
CA GLU A 334 1.33 -5.13 4.87
C GLU A 334 0.40 -6.31 4.55
N THR A 335 0.46 -6.85 3.35
CA THR A 335 -0.36 -8.02 2.95
C THR A 335 0.40 -9.32 3.16
N PHE A 336 -0.21 -10.23 3.90
CA PHE A 336 0.27 -11.58 4.22
C PHE A 336 -0.60 -12.64 3.55
N LEU A 337 -0.05 -13.85 3.42
CA LEU A 337 -0.74 -15.02 2.85
C LEU A 337 -0.60 -16.20 3.80
N LEU A 338 -1.71 -16.90 4.09
CA LEU A 338 -1.69 -18.17 4.84
C LEU A 338 -2.68 -19.17 4.24
N PRO A 339 -2.42 -20.50 4.41
CA PRO A 339 -3.44 -21.50 4.14
C PRO A 339 -4.56 -21.39 5.16
N VAL A 340 -5.80 -21.58 4.70
CA VAL A 340 -6.97 -21.70 5.57
C VAL A 340 -7.12 -23.16 6.00
N ARG A 341 -7.27 -23.39 7.29
CA ARG A 341 -7.54 -24.69 7.91
C ARG A 341 -9.02 -24.80 8.26
N TRP A 342 -9.49 -26.02 8.42
CA TRP A 342 -10.89 -26.30 8.77
C TRP A 342 -10.95 -27.06 10.09
N SER A 343 -11.80 -26.60 10.98
CA SER A 343 -12.07 -27.28 12.24
C SER A 343 -12.98 -28.50 12.03
N GLU A 344 -13.08 -29.39 13.02
CA GLU A 344 -13.95 -30.57 12.98
C GLU A 344 -15.44 -30.20 12.84
N ASP A 345 -15.85 -29.04 13.37
CA ASP A 345 -17.20 -28.50 13.27
C ASP A 345 -17.40 -27.61 12.03
N GLY A 346 -16.44 -27.61 11.09
CA GLY A 346 -16.51 -27.02 9.75
C GLY A 346 -16.38 -25.52 9.71
N PHE A 347 -15.63 -24.88 10.64
CA PHE A 347 -15.30 -23.46 10.56
C PHE A 347 -13.89 -23.25 10.01
N PRO A 348 -13.68 -22.19 9.18
CA PRO A 348 -12.34 -21.80 8.72
C PRO A 348 -11.56 -21.13 9.85
N TYR A 349 -10.23 -21.34 9.87
CA TYR A 349 -9.30 -20.60 10.73
C TYR A 349 -7.89 -20.58 10.11
N PHE A 350 -7.05 -19.62 10.51
CA PHE A 350 -5.69 -19.48 10.00
C PHE A 350 -4.66 -20.05 10.96
N LEU A 351 -4.60 -19.53 12.16
CA LEU A 351 -3.65 -19.89 13.19
C LEU A 351 -4.41 -20.23 14.48
N GLY A 352 -3.88 -21.15 15.26
CA GLY A 352 -4.46 -21.55 16.52
C GLY A 352 -3.46 -21.48 17.67
N GLY A 353 -3.95 -21.19 18.89
CA GLY A 353 -3.14 -21.16 20.09
C GLY A 353 -1.98 -20.18 20.01
N GLU A 354 -0.76 -20.66 20.31
CA GLU A 354 0.48 -19.87 20.32
C GLU A 354 1.19 -19.80 18.94
N GLU A 355 0.51 -20.17 17.86
CA GLU A 355 1.11 -20.13 16.52
C GLU A 355 1.37 -18.70 16.05
N THR A 356 2.59 -18.45 15.56
CA THR A 356 2.98 -17.15 15.00
C THR A 356 2.79 -17.12 13.48
N VAL A 357 2.60 -15.94 12.90
CA VAL A 357 2.66 -15.76 11.45
C VAL A 357 4.08 -16.09 10.97
N PRO A 358 4.26 -17.10 10.09
CA PRO A 358 5.58 -17.53 9.66
C PRO A 358 6.20 -16.58 8.63
N VAL A 359 7.52 -16.43 8.68
CA VAL A 359 8.31 -15.71 7.64
C VAL A 359 8.26 -16.45 6.32
N LEU A 360 8.30 -17.79 6.35
CA LEU A 360 8.26 -18.65 5.17
C LEU A 360 6.94 -19.43 5.15
N VAL A 361 6.20 -19.31 4.06
CA VAL A 361 4.93 -20.03 3.84
C VAL A 361 5.10 -21.05 2.74
N ARG A 362 4.70 -22.29 3.02
CA ARG A 362 4.73 -23.35 2.02
C ARG A 362 3.49 -23.25 1.12
N VAL A 363 3.73 -23.07 -0.19
CA VAL A 363 2.72 -23.09 -1.24
C VAL A 363 3.08 -24.20 -2.23
N PRO A 364 2.52 -25.42 -2.07
CA PRO A 364 2.93 -26.58 -2.84
C PRO A 364 2.76 -26.41 -4.35
N GLY A 365 3.70 -26.94 -5.13
CA GLY A 365 3.63 -26.90 -6.60
C GLY A 365 4.07 -25.59 -7.23
N THR A 366 4.57 -24.64 -6.43
CA THR A 366 4.97 -23.31 -6.91
C THR A 366 6.48 -23.14 -7.01
N ARG A 367 6.89 -22.14 -7.78
CA ARG A 367 8.27 -21.66 -7.86
C ARG A 367 8.25 -20.15 -8.03
N VAL A 368 9.15 -19.46 -7.34
CA VAL A 368 9.33 -18.01 -7.55
C VAL A 368 9.97 -17.78 -8.93
N GLU A 369 9.35 -16.92 -9.72
CA GLU A 369 9.76 -16.56 -11.06
C GLU A 369 9.98 -15.05 -11.19
N GLY A 370 11.04 -14.65 -11.92
CA GLY A 370 11.37 -13.24 -12.14
C GLY A 370 11.73 -12.51 -10.85
N THR A 371 11.34 -11.23 -10.75
CA THR A 371 11.54 -10.39 -9.56
C THR A 371 10.29 -10.50 -8.67
N PRO A 372 10.40 -11.09 -7.47
CA PRO A 372 9.26 -11.23 -6.57
C PRO A 372 8.86 -9.88 -5.98
N THR A 373 7.62 -9.78 -5.50
CA THR A 373 7.12 -8.63 -4.74
C THR A 373 7.59 -8.60 -3.28
N PHE A 374 8.17 -9.69 -2.80
CA PHE A 374 8.54 -9.95 -1.41
C PHE A 374 10.04 -10.17 -1.23
N GLY A 375 10.50 -10.22 0.03
CA GLY A 375 11.91 -10.40 0.36
C GLY A 375 12.73 -9.13 0.15
N ASN A 376 14.06 -9.25 0.12
CA ASN A 376 14.95 -8.16 -0.23
C ASN A 376 15.02 -8.00 -1.76
N PHE A 377 14.92 -6.77 -2.23
CA PHE A 377 14.99 -6.46 -3.65
C PHE A 377 15.61 -5.08 -3.90
N VAL A 378 16.01 -4.86 -5.14
CA VAL A 378 16.48 -3.57 -5.66
C VAL A 378 15.49 -3.07 -6.71
N VAL A 379 15.16 -1.79 -6.63
CA VAL A 379 14.42 -1.07 -7.66
C VAL A 379 15.33 0.02 -8.21
N GLU A 380 15.47 0.06 -9.53
CA GLU A 380 16.17 1.12 -10.24
C GLU A 380 15.22 1.71 -11.29
N ASP A 381 15.08 3.03 -11.28
CA ASP A 381 14.32 3.77 -12.26
C ASP A 381 15.20 4.88 -12.86
N SER A 382 15.52 4.74 -14.13
CA SER A 382 16.29 5.71 -14.91
C SER A 382 15.41 6.78 -15.57
N PHE A 383 14.09 6.66 -15.40
CA PHE A 383 13.08 7.56 -16.00
C PHE A 383 13.22 7.72 -17.52
N ASP A 384 13.72 6.68 -18.21
CA ASP A 384 13.94 6.66 -19.66
C ASP A 384 12.73 6.14 -20.45
N GLY A 385 11.69 5.64 -19.76
CA GLY A 385 10.43 5.22 -20.35
C GLY A 385 9.52 6.41 -20.71
N ASP A 386 8.46 6.12 -21.43
CA ASP A 386 7.38 7.06 -21.76
C ASP A 386 6.28 7.13 -20.69
N LYS A 387 6.32 6.23 -19.69
CA LYS A 387 5.40 6.15 -18.56
C LYS A 387 6.15 5.86 -17.27
N LEU A 388 5.62 6.36 -16.16
CA LEU A 388 6.10 5.99 -14.83
C LEU A 388 5.82 4.52 -14.52
N ASP A 389 6.70 3.89 -13.74
CA ASP A 389 6.42 2.60 -13.12
C ASP A 389 5.15 2.68 -12.25
N MET A 390 4.36 1.60 -12.25
CA MET A 390 3.05 1.55 -11.58
C MET A 390 3.13 1.73 -10.05
N ALA A 391 4.29 1.57 -9.45
CA ALA A 391 4.46 1.79 -8.01
C ALA A 391 4.64 3.26 -7.62
N TRP A 392 4.82 4.17 -8.58
CA TRP A 392 4.84 5.60 -8.31
C TRP A 392 3.43 6.14 -8.04
N MET A 393 3.31 6.96 -7.03
CA MET A 393 2.06 7.57 -6.58
C MET A 393 2.23 9.07 -6.38
N THR A 394 1.15 9.81 -6.63
CA THR A 394 0.99 11.21 -6.24
C THR A 394 -0.01 11.33 -5.07
N LEU A 395 -0.17 12.51 -4.49
CA LEU A 395 -1.14 12.76 -3.43
C LEU A 395 -2.38 13.47 -4.00
N ARG A 396 -3.58 12.97 -3.67
CA ARG A 396 -4.90 13.60 -3.85
C ARG A 396 -5.34 13.85 -5.29
N GLY A 397 -4.64 13.29 -6.24
CA GLY A 397 -4.96 13.38 -7.66
C GLY A 397 -3.72 13.31 -8.53
N PRO A 398 -3.88 13.28 -9.85
CA PRO A 398 -2.75 13.34 -10.76
C PRO A 398 -2.02 14.68 -10.60
N ALA A 399 -0.71 14.64 -10.61
CA ALA A 399 0.14 15.83 -10.58
C ALA A 399 0.32 16.38 -12.02
N ASP A 400 -0.77 16.55 -12.76
CA ASP A 400 -0.78 16.97 -14.16
C ASP A 400 -0.07 18.31 -14.35
N GLY A 401 0.89 18.34 -15.27
CA GLY A 401 1.73 19.51 -15.53
C GLY A 401 2.79 19.82 -14.47
N LEU A 402 2.86 19.03 -13.38
CA LEU A 402 3.87 19.19 -12.34
C LEU A 402 5.07 18.24 -12.55
N TYR A 403 4.92 17.20 -13.35
CA TYR A 403 6.01 16.32 -13.76
C TYR A 403 6.00 16.02 -15.26
N ALA A 404 7.17 15.68 -15.78
CA ALA A 404 7.33 15.16 -17.14
C ALA A 404 8.50 14.15 -17.20
N LEU A 405 8.33 13.09 -17.99
CA LEU A 405 9.45 12.23 -18.40
C LEU A 405 10.05 12.80 -19.68
N LYS A 406 11.30 13.25 -19.63
CA LYS A 406 11.92 13.94 -20.73
C LYS A 406 13.44 13.76 -20.76
N GLY A 407 13.94 13.36 -21.91
CA GLY A 407 15.40 13.22 -22.12
C GLY A 407 16.05 12.17 -21.21
N GLY A 408 15.31 11.10 -20.83
CA GLY A 408 15.81 10.07 -19.91
C GLY A 408 15.94 10.57 -18.47
N ALA A 409 14.99 11.40 -18.01
CA ALA A 409 14.93 11.91 -16.65
C ALA A 409 13.49 12.29 -16.26
N LEU A 410 13.24 12.36 -14.96
CA LEU A 410 12.04 12.94 -14.38
C LEU A 410 12.27 14.43 -14.13
N GLU A 411 11.49 15.28 -14.76
CA GLU A 411 11.40 16.71 -14.47
C GLU A 411 10.26 16.96 -13.49
N LEU A 412 10.53 17.61 -12.35
CA LEU A 412 9.49 18.13 -11.44
C LEU A 412 9.53 19.66 -11.47
N THR A 413 8.37 20.27 -11.74
CA THR A 413 8.21 21.72 -11.67
C THR A 413 7.92 22.14 -10.23
N CYS A 414 8.76 23.01 -9.65
CA CYS A 414 8.52 23.52 -8.30
C CYS A 414 7.16 24.19 -8.20
N SER A 415 6.33 23.70 -7.32
CA SER A 415 4.95 24.14 -7.11
C SER A 415 4.80 24.84 -5.76
N PRO A 416 3.95 25.87 -5.64
CA PRO A 416 3.60 26.43 -4.34
C PRO A 416 2.77 25.47 -3.46
N MET A 417 2.19 24.42 -4.06
CA MET A 417 1.46 23.38 -3.34
C MET A 417 2.42 22.52 -2.53
N ARG A 418 2.10 22.33 -1.25
CA ARG A 418 3.01 21.72 -0.26
C ARG A 418 2.52 20.38 0.22
N ALA A 419 3.45 19.44 0.43
CA ALA A 419 3.16 18.15 1.07
C ALA A 419 2.65 18.29 2.52
N THR A 420 2.88 19.43 3.18
CA THR A 420 2.35 19.76 4.51
C THR A 420 0.90 20.23 4.52
N ARG A 421 0.20 20.19 3.39
CA ARG A 421 -1.18 20.67 3.26
C ARG A 421 -2.03 19.69 2.46
N PHE A 422 -3.35 19.86 2.49
CA PHE A 422 -4.29 19.08 1.69
C PHE A 422 -4.32 19.60 0.24
N GLU A 423 -3.22 19.39 -0.45
CA GLU A 423 -2.96 19.87 -1.81
C GLU A 423 -2.38 18.72 -2.65
N THR A 424 -2.26 18.94 -3.97
CA THR A 424 -1.56 18.02 -4.89
C THR A 424 -0.17 18.59 -5.19
N PRO A 425 0.85 18.27 -4.39
CA PRO A 425 2.21 18.80 -4.57
C PRO A 425 2.96 18.14 -5.72
N ALA A 426 4.02 18.78 -6.20
CA ALA A 426 4.91 18.22 -7.22
C ALA A 426 5.83 17.17 -6.60
N LEU A 427 5.33 15.95 -6.43
CA LEU A 427 6.04 14.80 -5.87
C LEU A 427 5.65 13.50 -6.55
N LEU A 428 6.56 12.53 -6.49
CA LEU A 428 6.30 11.13 -6.78
C LEU A 428 6.83 10.29 -5.62
N LEU A 429 6.00 9.43 -5.07
CA LEU A 429 6.32 8.64 -3.89
C LEU A 429 6.14 7.15 -4.16
N ARG A 430 7.02 6.34 -3.56
CA ARG A 430 6.89 4.87 -3.47
C ARG A 430 6.77 4.46 -2.01
N ARG A 431 6.12 3.32 -1.76
CA ARG A 431 6.03 2.75 -0.41
C ARG A 431 7.41 2.37 0.11
N LEU A 432 7.67 2.67 1.38
CA LEU A 432 8.79 2.09 2.10
C LEU A 432 8.44 0.63 2.43
N GLN A 433 9.33 -0.32 2.09
CA GLN A 433 9.01 -1.75 2.10
C GLN A 433 9.94 -2.58 3.00
N HIS A 434 10.98 -1.94 3.57
CA HIS A 434 12.00 -2.58 4.41
C HIS A 434 12.35 -1.66 5.58
N HIS A 435 12.69 -2.25 6.71
CA HIS A 435 13.26 -1.53 7.85
C HIS A 435 14.71 -1.12 7.56
N ALA A 436 15.49 -2.06 7.04
CA ALA A 436 16.84 -1.79 6.54
C ALA A 436 16.79 -1.48 5.04
N PHE A 437 17.10 -0.25 4.66
CA PHE A 437 17.03 0.19 3.26
C PHE A 437 17.99 1.32 2.93
N SER A 438 18.17 1.55 1.64
CA SER A 438 18.68 2.81 1.11
C SER A 438 17.83 3.29 -0.06
N ALA A 439 17.54 4.59 -0.10
CA ALA A 439 16.88 5.27 -1.22
C ALA A 439 17.77 6.41 -1.68
N SER A 440 18.05 6.48 -2.98
CA SER A 440 18.95 7.50 -3.53
C SER A 440 18.47 8.01 -4.87
N THR A 441 18.90 9.23 -5.20
CA THR A 441 18.63 9.86 -6.49
C THR A 441 19.80 10.74 -6.91
N ARG A 442 20.03 10.84 -8.21
CA ARG A 442 20.90 11.87 -8.79
C ARG A 442 20.03 12.98 -9.37
N MET A 443 20.29 14.20 -8.97
CA MET A 443 19.48 15.36 -9.32
C MET A 443 20.33 16.50 -9.87
N ARG A 444 19.79 17.22 -10.87
CA ARG A 444 20.26 18.54 -11.31
C ARG A 444 19.23 19.57 -10.87
N PHE A 445 19.65 20.55 -10.10
CA PHE A 445 18.77 21.60 -9.63
C PHE A 445 19.57 22.85 -9.25
N ALA A 446 19.09 24.01 -9.69
CA ALA A 446 19.64 25.31 -9.34
C ALA A 446 18.52 26.15 -8.70
N PRO A 447 18.46 26.25 -7.36
CA PRO A 447 17.40 27.01 -6.69
C PRO A 447 17.55 28.51 -6.91
N GLU A 448 16.42 29.18 -7.20
CA GLU A 448 16.32 30.64 -7.29
C GLU A 448 15.22 31.12 -6.33
N GLY A 449 15.57 31.79 -5.23
CA GLY A 449 14.60 32.27 -4.24
C GLY A 449 14.16 31.21 -3.23
N SER A 450 12.84 30.90 -3.13
CA SER A 450 12.30 29.97 -2.13
C SER A 450 12.21 28.52 -2.58
N GLU A 451 12.68 28.22 -3.78
CA GLU A 451 12.58 26.89 -4.37
C GLU A 451 13.47 25.87 -3.67
N ALA A 452 12.96 24.65 -3.54
CA ALA A 452 13.67 23.52 -2.98
C ALA A 452 13.28 22.22 -3.69
N ALA A 453 14.24 21.31 -3.88
CA ALA A 453 13.98 20.00 -4.45
C ALA A 453 14.91 18.94 -3.83
N GLY A 454 14.43 17.69 -3.78
CA GLY A 454 15.22 16.58 -3.23
C GLY A 454 14.39 15.33 -2.97
N LEU A 455 14.78 14.57 -1.94
CA LEU A 455 14.10 13.35 -1.50
C LEU A 455 13.27 13.61 -0.24
N LEU A 456 12.03 13.16 -0.29
CA LEU A 456 11.07 13.23 0.81
C LEU A 456 10.85 11.84 1.40
N LEU A 457 10.94 11.69 2.74
CA LEU A 457 10.27 10.64 3.50
C LEU A 457 8.96 11.23 4.01
N TYR A 458 7.84 10.61 3.68
CA TYR A 458 6.52 11.14 3.94
C TYR A 458 5.60 10.10 4.59
N LYS A 459 5.01 10.44 5.72
CA LYS A 459 3.95 9.69 6.39
C LYS A 459 2.61 10.40 6.23
N ASP A 460 2.57 11.66 6.58
CA ASP A 460 1.40 12.54 6.44
C ASP A 460 1.81 14.04 6.39
N GLU A 461 0.84 14.93 6.40
CA GLU A 461 1.04 16.39 6.31
C GLU A 461 1.89 16.97 7.43
N ARG A 462 1.97 16.29 8.58
CA ARG A 462 2.68 16.75 9.79
C ARG A 462 3.96 15.94 10.09
N HIS A 463 4.12 14.79 9.46
CA HIS A 463 5.20 13.86 9.75
C HIS A 463 5.97 13.53 8.47
N GLN A 464 7.08 14.26 8.25
CA GLN A 464 7.91 14.11 7.06
C GLN A 464 9.34 14.59 7.32
N TYR A 465 10.30 14.02 6.57
CA TYR A 465 11.68 14.46 6.48
C TYR A 465 12.00 14.81 5.02
N PHE A 466 12.51 16.01 4.77
CA PHE A 466 12.86 16.47 3.43
C PHE A 466 14.35 16.78 3.33
N LEU A 467 15.11 15.91 2.66
CA LEU A 467 16.50 16.14 2.27
C LEU A 467 16.50 16.90 0.96
N LYS A 468 16.92 18.17 0.99
CA LYS A 468 16.70 19.11 -0.12
C LYS A 468 17.91 19.96 -0.45
N VAL A 469 18.02 20.35 -1.72
CA VAL A 469 18.82 21.48 -2.18
C VAL A 469 17.95 22.73 -2.16
N CYS A 470 18.44 23.81 -1.55
CA CYS A 470 17.72 25.09 -1.43
C CYS A 470 18.72 26.25 -1.29
N LEU A 471 18.25 27.48 -1.14
CA LEU A 471 19.08 28.61 -0.73
C LEU A 471 19.01 28.80 0.79
N VAL A 472 20.16 28.96 1.43
CA VAL A 472 20.32 29.43 2.82
C VAL A 472 21.18 30.70 2.76
N ASP A 473 20.68 31.80 3.27
CA ASP A 473 21.36 33.11 3.22
C ASP A 473 21.77 33.53 1.80
N GLY A 474 20.95 33.16 0.79
CA GLY A 474 21.22 33.46 -0.62
C GLY A 474 22.28 32.60 -1.31
N ALA A 475 22.78 31.57 -0.64
CA ALA A 475 23.76 30.63 -1.18
C ALA A 475 23.19 29.19 -1.28
N PRO A 476 23.56 28.41 -2.32
CA PRO A 476 23.14 27.02 -2.43
C PRO A 476 23.59 26.21 -1.21
N ALA A 477 22.65 25.41 -0.68
CA ALA A 477 22.89 24.54 0.46
C ALA A 477 22.12 23.21 0.29
N ILE A 478 22.65 22.17 0.93
CA ILE A 478 21.90 20.96 1.24
C ILE A 478 21.32 21.12 2.66
N ALA A 479 20.06 20.82 2.84
CA ALA A 479 19.40 20.90 4.14
C ALA A 479 18.52 19.67 4.40
N LEU A 480 18.42 19.30 5.67
CA LEU A 480 17.42 18.35 6.15
C LEU A 480 16.37 19.13 6.96
N GLU A 481 15.12 18.98 6.56
CA GLU A 481 13.96 19.56 7.22
C GLU A 481 13.07 18.46 7.79
N ARG A 482 12.56 18.67 9.03
CA ARG A 482 11.52 17.85 9.65
C ARG A 482 10.26 18.71 9.74
N SER A 483 9.28 18.45 8.89
CA SER A 483 7.96 19.11 8.88
C SER A 483 8.01 20.65 9.04
N GLY A 484 8.95 21.30 8.34
CA GLY A 484 9.16 22.76 8.37
C GLY A 484 10.31 23.25 9.27
N GLU A 485 10.82 22.41 10.17
CA GLU A 485 11.98 22.71 11.02
C GLU A 485 13.28 22.25 10.36
N THR A 486 14.26 23.13 10.17
CA THR A 486 15.58 22.74 9.66
C THR A 486 16.41 22.10 10.78
N LEU A 487 16.72 20.81 10.60
CA LEU A 487 17.55 20.04 11.54
C LEU A 487 19.06 20.21 11.29
N SER A 488 19.44 20.34 10.02
CA SER A 488 20.85 20.50 9.62
C SER A 488 20.93 21.16 8.26
N SER A 489 21.98 21.93 8.01
CA SER A 489 22.28 22.46 6.70
C SER A 489 23.79 22.54 6.47
N GLN A 490 24.21 22.42 5.21
CA GLN A 490 25.61 22.53 4.78
C GLN A 490 25.67 23.30 3.47
N ALA A 491 26.55 24.32 3.40
CA ALA A 491 26.74 25.07 2.18
C ALA A 491 27.31 24.18 1.05
N LEU A 492 26.77 24.35 -0.14
CA LEU A 492 27.24 23.74 -1.37
C LEU A 492 28.20 24.69 -2.12
N PRO A 493 29.03 24.19 -3.06
CA PRO A 493 29.76 25.07 -3.96
C PRO A 493 28.83 26.05 -4.68
N LYS A 494 29.29 27.26 -5.00
CA LYS A 494 28.50 28.26 -5.73
C LYS A 494 27.99 27.77 -7.09
N SER A 495 28.72 26.83 -7.70
CA SER A 495 28.33 26.14 -8.92
C SER A 495 28.62 24.65 -8.79
N PHE A 496 27.69 23.83 -9.22
CA PHE A 496 27.78 22.38 -9.32
C PHE A 496 26.83 21.91 -10.44
N ASN A 497 27.07 20.70 -10.97
CA ASN A 497 26.24 20.14 -12.04
C ASN A 497 25.21 19.19 -11.48
N THR A 498 25.58 18.34 -10.53
CA THR A 498 24.72 17.29 -9.96
C THR A 498 24.87 17.21 -8.46
N VAL A 499 23.79 16.80 -7.80
CA VAL A 499 23.79 16.37 -6.40
C VAL A 499 23.20 14.97 -6.33
N ASP A 500 23.92 14.04 -5.73
CA ASP A 500 23.40 12.74 -5.34
C ASP A 500 22.87 12.86 -3.91
N LEU A 501 21.63 12.41 -3.68
CA LEU A 501 20.97 12.39 -2.38
C LEU A 501 20.74 10.94 -1.96
N CYS A 502 20.91 10.66 -0.66
CA CYS A 502 20.71 9.33 -0.11
C CYS A 502 20.06 9.40 1.26
N ILE A 503 19.03 8.57 1.46
CA ILE A 503 18.38 8.31 2.75
C ILE A 503 18.53 6.82 3.02
N ALA A 504 18.99 6.44 4.21
CA ALA A 504 19.18 5.04 4.57
C ALA A 504 18.78 4.77 6.02
N SER A 505 18.44 3.54 6.30
CA SER A 505 18.27 2.97 7.64
C SER A 505 18.87 1.58 7.66
N ASP A 506 19.40 1.17 8.79
CA ASP A 506 19.95 -0.16 8.98
C ASP A 506 19.02 -1.05 9.87
N ASP A 507 18.05 -0.43 10.56
CA ASP A 507 17.22 -1.10 11.59
C ASP A 507 15.76 -0.61 11.65
N GLY A 508 15.40 0.42 10.87
CA GLY A 508 14.09 1.09 10.95
C GLY A 508 13.91 1.99 12.17
N LEU A 509 14.92 2.11 13.05
CA LEU A 509 14.87 2.95 14.24
C LEU A 509 15.46 4.33 14.03
N THR A 510 16.46 4.41 13.13
CA THR A 510 17.13 5.66 12.81
C THR A 510 17.35 5.81 11.31
N PHE A 511 17.29 7.07 10.85
CA PHE A 511 17.64 7.44 9.48
C PHE A 511 19.00 8.11 9.42
N ARG A 512 19.72 7.88 8.31
CA ARG A 512 20.93 8.58 7.92
C ARG A 512 20.69 9.30 6.60
N PHE A 513 21.01 10.59 6.54
CA PHE A 513 20.87 11.45 5.38
C PHE A 513 22.23 11.82 4.83
N GLY A 514 22.45 11.58 3.56
CA GLY A 514 23.71 11.81 2.89
C GLY A 514 23.58 12.54 1.55
N TYR A 515 24.67 13.12 1.09
CA TYR A 515 24.76 13.78 -0.21
C TYR A 515 26.16 13.69 -0.81
N ALA A 516 26.24 13.78 -2.13
CA ALA A 516 27.48 13.97 -2.85
C ALA A 516 27.30 15.03 -3.95
N VAL A 517 28.35 15.73 -4.31
CA VAL A 517 28.33 16.79 -5.33
C VAL A 517 29.24 16.39 -6.48
N ASP A 518 28.73 16.47 -7.71
CA ASP A 518 29.48 16.17 -8.96
C ASP A 518 30.18 14.81 -8.93
N GLY A 519 29.48 13.78 -8.40
CA GLY A 519 29.98 12.40 -8.35
C GLY A 519 31.14 12.17 -7.38
N LYS A 520 31.41 13.10 -6.44
CA LYS A 520 32.40 12.92 -5.38
C LYS A 520 31.90 11.90 -4.34
N GLU A 521 32.72 11.65 -3.33
CA GLU A 521 32.40 10.76 -2.23
C GLU A 521 31.14 11.23 -1.46
N MET A 522 30.26 10.27 -1.11
CA MET A 522 29.06 10.50 -0.31
C MET A 522 29.44 11.00 1.09
N ARG A 523 28.86 12.11 1.51
CA ARG A 523 29.03 12.71 2.84
C ARG A 523 27.75 12.57 3.65
N THR A 524 27.87 12.27 4.92
CA THR A 524 26.73 12.29 5.84
C THR A 524 26.42 13.74 6.21
N LEU A 525 25.20 14.19 5.96
CA LEU A 525 24.67 15.46 6.44
C LEU A 525 24.23 15.34 7.90
N LEU A 526 23.45 14.29 8.21
CA LEU A 526 22.98 13.99 9.55
C LEU A 526 22.73 12.47 9.67
N ALA A 527 23.07 11.90 10.80
CA ALA A 527 22.84 10.50 11.14
C ALA A 527 22.05 10.39 12.45
N SER A 528 21.57 9.18 12.74
CA SER A 528 20.80 8.87 13.95
C SER A 528 19.56 9.75 14.14
N VAL A 529 18.90 10.09 13.02
CA VAL A 529 17.63 10.82 13.05
C VAL A 529 16.51 9.86 13.39
N ASP A 530 15.67 10.23 14.34
CA ASP A 530 14.60 9.38 14.88
C ASP A 530 13.60 8.95 13.78
N ALA A 531 13.53 7.66 13.49
CA ALA A 531 12.60 7.10 12.51
C ALA A 531 11.19 6.88 13.11
N SER A 532 11.06 6.79 14.43
CA SER A 532 9.76 6.60 15.10
C SER A 532 8.80 7.77 14.85
N TYR A 533 9.34 8.95 14.53
CA TYR A 533 8.56 10.13 14.14
C TYR A 533 7.60 9.87 12.97
N LEU A 534 7.94 8.92 12.08
CA LEU A 534 7.11 8.52 10.94
C LEU A 534 6.28 7.24 11.22
N SER A 535 6.33 6.71 12.44
CA SER A 535 5.58 5.50 12.81
C SER A 535 4.10 5.77 13.03
N THR A 536 3.29 4.74 12.93
CA THR A 536 1.86 4.80 13.27
C THR A 536 1.65 5.17 14.75
N ALA A 537 2.53 4.73 15.65
CA ALA A 537 2.46 5.06 17.08
C ALA A 537 2.59 6.57 17.36
N VAL A 538 3.36 7.30 16.56
CA VAL A 538 3.59 8.75 16.74
C VAL A 538 2.69 9.58 15.84
N ALA A 539 2.61 9.26 14.56
CA ALA A 539 1.88 10.02 13.56
C ALA A 539 0.38 9.66 13.48
N GLY A 540 0.03 8.43 13.91
CA GLY A 540 -1.30 7.89 13.69
C GLY A 540 -1.53 7.51 12.23
N GLY A 541 -2.82 7.45 11.85
CA GLY A 541 -3.26 7.17 10.48
C GLY A 541 -3.12 5.71 10.07
N PHE A 542 -3.42 5.43 8.79
CA PHE A 542 -3.54 4.08 8.26
C PHE A 542 -2.48 3.72 7.22
N THR A 543 -1.71 4.72 6.72
CA THR A 543 -0.62 4.50 5.77
C THR A 543 0.70 4.16 6.49
N GLY A 544 1.66 3.58 5.79
CA GLY A 544 3.06 3.55 6.18
C GLY A 544 3.82 4.76 5.60
N THR A 545 5.12 4.77 5.79
CA THR A 545 6.03 5.76 5.21
C THR A 545 6.18 5.55 3.70
N THR A 546 6.36 6.63 2.97
CA THR A 546 6.73 6.64 1.55
C THR A 546 8.01 7.43 1.33
N VAL A 547 8.69 7.20 0.20
CA VAL A 547 9.93 7.87 -0.18
C VAL A 547 9.92 8.24 -1.66
N GLY A 548 10.45 9.41 -2.01
CA GLY A 548 10.61 9.78 -3.40
C GLY A 548 10.93 11.24 -3.68
N PRO A 549 11.05 11.62 -4.96
CA PRO A 549 11.32 12.97 -5.42
C PRO A 549 10.22 13.97 -5.04
N TYR A 550 10.63 15.16 -4.62
CA TYR A 550 9.73 16.28 -4.29
C TYR A 550 10.37 17.62 -4.69
N ALA A 551 9.56 18.51 -5.26
CA ALA A 551 9.96 19.86 -5.63
C ALA A 551 8.88 20.88 -5.17
N VAL A 552 9.32 21.96 -4.53
CA VAL A 552 8.41 22.95 -3.90
C VAL A 552 8.98 24.37 -4.05
N LYS A 553 8.05 25.35 -4.01
CA LYS A 553 8.39 26.79 -4.13
C LYS A 553 8.07 27.57 -2.86
#